data_0d5a426c4a081f5de6a00c1a8dbb4c3d
#
_entry.id   0d5a426c4a081f5de6a00c1a8dbb4c3d
#
_cell.length_a   1.000
_cell.length_b   1.000
_cell.length_c   1.000
_cell.angle_alpha   90.00
_cell.angle_beta   90.00
_cell.angle_gamma   90.00
#
_symmetry.space_group_name_H-M   'P 1'
#
loop_
_entity.id
_entity.type
_entity.pdbx_description
1 polymer ?
#
loop_
_entity_poly.entity_id
_entity_poly.type
_entity_poly.pdbx_seq_one_letter_code
_entity_poly.pdbx_strand_id
1 'polypeptide(L)'
;MDIRDYPAIDVHAHYGDYHRDGCSDLQNQMASGDAGTVVARARRANTQWTVVSPLSGLMPRGRADAAAGNLEAARIVPETEGLLQWVIIDPGREETYQQAEQMLGEPFCMGIKLHPEEHCYPITEHGDALFAFAAERRAVVLVHSGDENSLPEDFLPFAERYPETRVILAHLGNGGGAAGDPTTQVRAIQASTKGNLYVDT
;
A
#
# COMPACT_ATOMS: atom_id res chain seq x y z
N MET A 1 23.52 -0.28 -22.30
CA MET A 1 22.24 -0.85 -21.84
C MET A 1 21.44 0.34 -21.33
N ASP A 2 20.37 0.72 -22.03
CA ASP A 2 19.54 1.86 -21.64
C ASP A 2 18.53 1.34 -20.58
N ILE A 3 18.37 2.02 -19.45
CA ILE A 3 17.41 1.66 -18.42
C ILE A 3 15.96 1.66 -18.97
N ARG A 4 15.71 2.44 -20.00
CA ARG A 4 14.41 2.50 -20.70
C ARG A 4 14.06 1.22 -21.47
N ASP A 5 15.04 0.32 -21.68
CA ASP A 5 14.82 -0.98 -22.32
C ASP A 5 14.20 -2.01 -21.35
N TYR A 6 14.16 -1.69 -20.04
CA TYR A 6 13.62 -2.55 -19.01
C TYR A 6 12.29 -2.02 -18.51
N PRO A 7 11.20 -2.77 -18.66
CA PRO A 7 9.92 -2.37 -18.10
C PRO A 7 9.96 -2.41 -16.57
N ALA A 8 9.45 -1.37 -15.94
CA ALA A 8 9.31 -1.30 -14.50
C ALA A 8 7.96 -1.84 -14.02
N ILE A 9 7.90 -2.18 -12.74
CA ILE A 9 6.66 -2.42 -11.99
C ILE A 9 6.61 -1.37 -10.89
N ASP A 10 5.56 -0.55 -10.88
CA ASP A 10 5.27 0.36 -9.78
C ASP A 10 4.43 -0.40 -8.74
N VAL A 11 5.00 -0.60 -7.56
CA VAL A 11 4.36 -1.38 -6.50
C VAL A 11 3.49 -0.53 -5.57
N HIS A 12 3.47 0.80 -5.73
CA HIS A 12 2.76 1.68 -4.82
C HIS A 12 2.15 2.89 -5.50
N ALA A 13 0.94 2.72 -6.01
CA ALA A 13 0.19 3.82 -6.59
C ALA A 13 -1.27 3.83 -6.10
N HIS A 14 -1.95 4.92 -6.43
CA HIS A 14 -3.35 5.15 -6.10
C HIS A 14 -4.07 5.71 -7.32
N TYR A 15 -5.36 5.42 -7.44
CA TYR A 15 -6.25 6.09 -8.37
C TYR A 15 -7.50 6.61 -7.64
N GLY A 16 -8.19 7.56 -8.24
CA GLY A 16 -9.38 8.20 -7.70
C GLY A 16 -9.20 9.70 -7.53
N ASP A 17 -10.27 10.37 -7.13
CA ASP A 17 -10.26 11.80 -6.90
C ASP A 17 -9.97 12.10 -5.43
N TYR A 18 -8.98 12.94 -5.20
CA TYR A 18 -8.66 13.45 -3.87
C TYR A 18 -8.28 14.92 -3.95
N HIS A 19 -9.11 15.76 -3.33
CA HIS A 19 -8.86 17.19 -3.23
C HIS A 19 -8.31 17.51 -1.83
N ARG A 20 -7.16 18.17 -1.78
CA ARG A 20 -6.55 18.66 -0.55
C ARG A 20 -6.83 20.15 -0.38
N ASP A 21 -7.44 20.51 0.73
CA ASP A 21 -7.59 21.92 1.12
C ASP A 21 -6.19 22.54 1.31
N GLY A 22 -6.00 23.75 0.79
CA GLY A 22 -4.73 24.47 0.87
C GLY A 22 -3.70 24.11 -0.21
N CYS A 23 -3.95 23.10 -1.07
CA CYS A 23 -3.16 22.85 -2.25
C CYS A 23 -3.68 23.63 -3.47
N SER A 24 -2.80 23.96 -4.41
CA SER A 24 -3.22 24.56 -5.69
C SER A 24 -3.96 23.52 -6.56
N ASP A 25 -4.75 24.00 -7.53
CA ASP A 25 -5.44 23.13 -8.49
C ASP A 25 -4.45 22.20 -9.24
N LEU A 26 -3.27 22.73 -9.59
CA LEU A 26 -2.23 21.92 -10.24
C LEU A 26 -1.73 20.79 -9.33
N GLN A 27 -1.50 21.06 -8.03
CA GLN A 27 -1.08 20.02 -7.08
C GLN A 27 -2.16 18.95 -6.92
N ASN A 28 -3.44 19.35 -6.84
CA ASN A 28 -4.55 18.42 -6.75
C ASN A 28 -4.69 17.59 -8.04
N GLN A 29 -4.57 18.21 -9.22
CA GLN A 29 -4.55 17.48 -10.50
C GLN A 29 -3.39 16.49 -10.64
N MET A 30 -2.22 16.81 -10.06
CA MET A 30 -1.05 15.90 -10.09
C MET A 30 -1.19 14.75 -9.09
N ALA A 31 -1.87 15.00 -7.96
CA ALA A 31 -2.01 14.03 -6.87
C ALA A 31 -3.12 12.99 -7.12
N SER A 32 -4.07 13.27 -8.01
CA SER A 32 -5.20 12.38 -8.28
C SER A 32 -5.36 12.07 -9.77
N GLY A 33 -6.13 11.05 -10.07
CA GLY A 33 -6.47 10.65 -11.43
C GLY A 33 -7.25 9.35 -11.44
N ASP A 34 -8.09 9.18 -12.47
CA ASP A 34 -8.76 7.90 -12.69
C ASP A 34 -7.77 6.79 -13.08
N ALA A 35 -8.24 5.55 -13.10
CA ALA A 35 -7.43 4.38 -13.42
C ALA A 35 -6.73 4.50 -14.80
N GLY A 36 -7.43 5.02 -15.81
CA GLY A 36 -6.87 5.26 -17.14
C GLY A 36 -5.75 6.29 -17.14
N THR A 37 -5.93 7.37 -16.37
CA THR A 37 -4.89 8.41 -16.19
C THR A 37 -3.65 7.84 -15.50
N VAL A 38 -3.81 7.00 -14.48
CA VAL A 38 -2.68 6.35 -13.78
C VAL A 38 -1.90 5.49 -14.76
N VAL A 39 -2.56 4.62 -15.53
CA VAL A 39 -1.90 3.78 -16.54
C VAL A 39 -1.20 4.62 -17.62
N ALA A 40 -1.85 5.68 -18.11
CA ALA A 40 -1.23 6.55 -19.11
C ALA A 40 0.04 7.23 -18.60
N ARG A 41 0.08 7.65 -17.33
CA ARG A 41 1.27 8.20 -16.67
C ARG A 41 2.36 7.14 -16.50
N ALA A 42 2.00 5.95 -16.01
CA ALA A 42 2.90 4.82 -15.81
C ALA A 42 3.60 4.39 -17.12
N ARG A 43 2.85 4.24 -18.19
CA ARG A 43 3.39 3.88 -19.53
C ARG A 43 4.39 4.90 -20.05
N ARG A 44 4.20 6.20 -19.77
CA ARG A 44 5.18 7.25 -20.12
C ARG A 44 6.51 7.10 -19.38
N ALA A 45 6.49 6.48 -18.22
CA ALA A 45 7.68 6.16 -17.40
C ALA A 45 8.21 4.74 -17.66
N ASN A 46 7.77 4.06 -18.73
CA ASN A 46 8.11 2.67 -19.04
C ASN A 46 7.71 1.68 -17.92
N THR A 47 6.68 2.03 -17.17
CA THR A 47 6.10 1.12 -16.16
C THR A 47 5.06 0.24 -16.83
N GLN A 48 5.27 -1.07 -16.79
CA GLN A 48 4.40 -2.06 -17.42
C GLN A 48 3.19 -2.39 -16.54
N TRP A 49 3.42 -2.51 -15.25
CA TRP A 49 2.39 -2.84 -14.26
C TRP A 49 2.43 -1.84 -13.11
N THR A 50 1.26 -1.42 -12.67
CA THR A 50 1.08 -0.53 -11.53
C THR A 50 0.14 -1.18 -10.53
N VAL A 51 0.62 -1.41 -9.31
CA VAL A 51 -0.19 -2.01 -8.25
C VAL A 51 -0.85 -0.90 -7.44
N VAL A 52 -2.17 -0.86 -7.47
CA VAL A 52 -2.95 0.26 -6.97
C VAL A 52 -3.85 -0.09 -5.80
N SER A 53 -4.15 0.92 -4.98
CA SER A 53 -5.29 0.97 -4.09
C SER A 53 -6.13 2.21 -4.41
N PRO A 54 -7.47 2.12 -4.41
CA PRO A 54 -8.32 3.29 -4.63
C PRO A 54 -8.22 4.29 -3.49
N LEU A 55 -8.17 5.58 -3.81
CA LEU A 55 -8.15 6.65 -2.79
C LEU A 55 -9.42 6.65 -1.93
N SER A 56 -10.57 6.29 -2.48
CA SER A 56 -11.83 6.15 -1.74
C SER A 56 -11.76 5.16 -0.56
N GLY A 57 -10.93 4.12 -0.68
CA GLY A 57 -10.71 3.13 0.37
C GLY A 57 -9.65 3.53 1.41
N LEU A 58 -8.92 4.62 1.18
CA LEU A 58 -7.84 5.06 2.05
C LEU A 58 -8.09 6.44 2.65
N MET A 59 -8.82 7.31 1.98
CA MET A 59 -8.97 8.73 2.33
C MET A 59 -10.42 9.20 2.26
N PRO A 60 -10.80 10.24 3.02
CA PRO A 60 -9.96 10.96 3.96
C PRO A 60 -9.87 10.25 5.32
N ARG A 61 -8.84 10.59 6.09
CA ARG A 61 -8.54 10.02 7.42
C ARG A 61 -9.78 9.87 8.30
N GLY A 62 -9.95 8.67 8.87
CA GLY A 62 -11.04 8.30 9.76
C GLY A 62 -12.43 8.25 9.10
N ARG A 63 -12.54 8.44 7.78
CA ARG A 63 -13.79 8.39 7.01
C ARG A 63 -13.68 7.57 5.71
N ALA A 64 -12.51 7.02 5.44
CA ALA A 64 -12.30 6.13 4.32
C ALA A 64 -13.18 4.88 4.44
N ASP A 65 -13.65 4.39 3.32
CA ASP A 65 -14.41 3.14 3.26
C ASP A 65 -13.62 2.05 2.53
N ALA A 66 -12.78 1.36 3.31
CA ALA A 66 -11.92 0.30 2.78
C ALA A 66 -12.71 -0.79 2.05
N ALA A 67 -13.88 -1.16 2.57
CA ALA A 67 -14.71 -2.20 1.97
C ALA A 67 -15.31 -1.74 0.63
N ALA A 68 -15.83 -0.52 0.55
CA ALA A 68 -16.33 0.05 -0.70
C ALA A 68 -15.18 0.23 -1.71
N GLY A 69 -14.00 0.68 -1.25
CA GLY A 69 -12.81 0.79 -2.09
C GLY A 69 -12.37 -0.56 -2.68
N ASN A 70 -12.39 -1.61 -1.89
CA ASN A 70 -12.08 -2.96 -2.38
C ASN A 70 -13.05 -3.42 -3.48
N LEU A 71 -14.34 -3.18 -3.31
CA LEU A 71 -15.36 -3.51 -4.34
C LEU A 71 -15.18 -2.66 -5.60
N GLU A 72 -14.84 -1.39 -5.44
CA GLU A 72 -14.49 -0.51 -6.57
C GLU A 72 -13.30 -1.07 -7.35
N ALA A 73 -12.21 -1.41 -6.66
CA ALA A 73 -11.00 -1.94 -7.28
C ALA A 73 -11.24 -3.29 -7.97
N ALA A 74 -12.00 -4.20 -7.36
CA ALA A 74 -12.35 -5.50 -7.95
C ALA A 74 -13.12 -5.37 -9.27
N ARG A 75 -13.81 -4.24 -9.50
CA ARG A 75 -14.50 -3.95 -10.75
C ARG A 75 -13.62 -3.23 -11.77
N ILE A 76 -12.81 -2.25 -11.32
CA ILE A 76 -12.03 -1.36 -12.21
C ILE A 76 -10.74 -2.02 -12.67
N VAL A 77 -10.01 -2.69 -11.76
CA VAL A 77 -8.68 -3.21 -12.06
C VAL A 77 -8.69 -4.30 -13.15
N PRO A 78 -9.57 -5.30 -13.13
CA PRO A 78 -9.62 -6.31 -14.20
C PRO A 78 -9.95 -5.73 -15.59
N GLU A 79 -10.67 -4.60 -15.63
CA GLU A 79 -11.06 -3.91 -16.87
C GLU A 79 -10.00 -2.92 -17.36
N THR A 80 -8.89 -2.70 -16.58
CA THR A 80 -7.87 -1.70 -16.88
C THR A 80 -6.52 -2.38 -17.08
N GLU A 81 -6.15 -2.65 -18.33
CA GLU A 81 -4.87 -3.27 -18.67
C GLU A 81 -3.67 -2.47 -18.12
N GLY A 82 -2.80 -3.13 -17.39
CA GLY A 82 -1.62 -2.52 -16.74
C GLY A 82 -1.82 -2.23 -15.26
N LEU A 83 -3.02 -2.46 -14.71
CA LEU A 83 -3.25 -2.38 -13.27
C LEU A 83 -3.26 -3.75 -12.60
N LEU A 84 -2.79 -3.77 -11.36
CA LEU A 84 -2.94 -4.82 -10.37
C LEU A 84 -3.44 -4.20 -9.07
N GLN A 85 -4.03 -4.99 -8.18
CA GLN A 85 -4.68 -4.50 -6.96
C GLN A 85 -3.92 -4.91 -5.71
N TRP A 86 -3.84 -4.00 -4.74
CA TRP A 86 -3.73 -4.30 -3.33
C TRP A 86 -5.13 -4.32 -2.72
N VAL A 87 -5.54 -5.41 -2.06
CA VAL A 87 -6.76 -5.41 -1.26
C VAL A 87 -6.49 -4.70 0.08
N ILE A 88 -7.36 -3.77 0.46
CA ILE A 88 -7.20 -2.99 1.67
C ILE A 88 -7.79 -3.75 2.85
N ILE A 89 -7.06 -3.85 3.98
CA ILE A 89 -7.62 -4.33 5.25
C ILE A 89 -7.62 -3.17 6.25
N ASP A 90 -8.79 -2.90 6.79
CA ASP A 90 -9.02 -2.08 7.98
C ASP A 90 -9.35 -3.03 9.15
N PRO A 91 -8.50 -3.16 10.17
CA PRO A 91 -8.71 -4.13 11.24
C PRO A 91 -9.96 -3.87 12.08
N GLY A 92 -10.51 -2.67 12.04
CA GLY A 92 -11.79 -2.32 12.65
C GLY A 92 -13.02 -2.82 11.89
N ARG A 93 -12.83 -3.40 10.68
CA ARG A 93 -13.91 -3.80 9.78
C ARG A 93 -13.74 -5.23 9.28
N GLU A 94 -14.42 -6.17 9.94
CA GLU A 94 -14.36 -7.61 9.64
C GLU A 94 -14.63 -7.93 8.16
N GLU A 95 -15.49 -7.18 7.51
CA GLU A 95 -15.81 -7.34 6.10
C GLU A 95 -14.60 -7.22 5.18
N THR A 96 -13.58 -6.42 5.57
CA THR A 96 -12.36 -6.25 4.76
C THR A 96 -11.47 -7.50 4.78
N TYR A 97 -11.48 -8.26 5.86
CA TYR A 97 -10.82 -9.57 5.92
C TYR A 97 -11.52 -10.58 5.02
N GLN A 98 -12.86 -10.61 5.04
CA GLN A 98 -13.65 -11.49 4.16
C GLN A 98 -13.42 -11.17 2.68
N GLN A 99 -13.32 -9.89 2.33
CA GLN A 99 -12.96 -9.45 0.98
C GLN A 99 -11.53 -9.87 0.61
N ALA A 100 -10.57 -9.70 1.53
CA ALA A 100 -9.20 -10.12 1.30
C ALA A 100 -9.09 -11.63 1.09
N GLU A 101 -9.84 -12.44 1.84
CA GLU A 101 -9.92 -13.89 1.66
C GLU A 101 -10.33 -14.28 0.23
N GLN A 102 -11.29 -13.56 -0.33
CA GLN A 102 -11.78 -13.82 -1.68
C GLN A 102 -10.82 -13.27 -2.74
N MET A 103 -10.34 -12.03 -2.57
CA MET A 103 -9.59 -11.31 -3.59
C MET A 103 -8.14 -11.78 -3.73
N LEU A 104 -7.50 -12.26 -2.66
CA LEU A 104 -6.12 -12.77 -2.72
C LEU A 104 -5.95 -14.00 -3.64
N GLY A 105 -7.05 -14.69 -3.98
CA GLY A 105 -7.06 -15.77 -4.96
C GLY A 105 -7.15 -15.30 -6.42
N GLU A 106 -7.43 -14.03 -6.65
CA GLU A 106 -7.65 -13.49 -7.99
C GLU A 106 -6.32 -13.10 -8.66
N PRO A 107 -6.15 -13.33 -9.96
CA PRO A 107 -4.87 -13.11 -10.65
C PRO A 107 -4.44 -11.63 -10.72
N PHE A 108 -5.35 -10.70 -10.49
CA PHE A 108 -5.07 -9.26 -10.47
C PHE A 108 -4.78 -8.73 -9.06
N CYS A 109 -4.90 -9.54 -8.00
CA CYS A 109 -4.62 -9.11 -6.63
C CYS A 109 -3.20 -9.56 -6.21
N MET A 110 -2.36 -8.59 -5.85
CA MET A 110 -0.95 -8.84 -5.52
C MET A 110 -0.70 -9.07 -4.03
N GLY A 111 -1.61 -8.62 -3.16
CA GLY A 111 -1.44 -8.71 -1.73
C GLY A 111 -2.32 -7.71 -0.98
N ILE A 112 -1.90 -7.37 0.23
CA ILE A 112 -2.67 -6.59 1.19
C ILE A 112 -2.08 -5.18 1.31
N LYS A 113 -2.94 -4.15 1.32
CA LYS A 113 -2.60 -2.78 1.71
C LYS A 113 -3.08 -2.49 3.12
N LEU A 114 -2.19 -1.94 3.95
CA LEU A 114 -2.50 -1.41 5.26
C LEU A 114 -2.21 0.10 5.29
N HIS A 115 -3.08 0.86 5.95
CA HIS A 115 -2.86 2.29 6.14
C HIS A 115 -3.25 2.72 7.58
N PRO A 116 -2.41 2.43 8.58
CA PRO A 116 -2.72 2.71 9.98
C PRO A 116 -3.13 4.15 10.25
N GLU A 117 -2.48 5.12 9.59
CA GLU A 117 -2.78 6.54 9.78
C GLU A 117 -4.16 6.94 9.27
N GLU A 118 -4.53 6.54 8.05
CA GLU A 118 -5.80 6.94 7.46
C GLU A 118 -7.00 6.18 8.07
N HIS A 119 -6.78 4.93 8.49
CA HIS A 119 -7.78 4.13 9.20
C HIS A 119 -7.74 4.32 10.72
N CYS A 120 -6.86 5.18 11.25
CA CYS A 120 -6.78 5.61 12.65
C CYS A 120 -6.59 4.44 13.65
N TYR A 121 -5.66 3.54 13.37
CA TYR A 121 -5.29 2.47 14.31
C TYR A 121 -3.77 2.33 14.45
N PRO A 122 -3.23 2.12 15.65
CA PRO A 122 -1.82 1.83 15.82
C PRO A 122 -1.52 0.38 15.40
N ILE A 123 -0.46 0.20 14.61
CA ILE A 123 -0.08 -1.14 14.14
C ILE A 123 0.31 -2.05 15.31
N THR A 124 0.83 -1.50 16.39
CA THR A 124 1.21 -2.23 17.60
C THR A 124 0.05 -2.96 18.27
N GLU A 125 -1.18 -2.48 18.10
CA GLU A 125 -2.39 -3.09 18.67
C GLU A 125 -3.01 -4.15 17.76
N HIS A 126 -2.92 -3.95 16.45
CA HIS A 126 -3.61 -4.80 15.47
C HIS A 126 -2.69 -5.68 14.63
N GLY A 127 -1.38 -5.44 14.69
CA GLY A 127 -0.39 -6.09 13.83
C GLY A 127 -0.39 -7.61 13.95
N ASP A 128 -0.57 -8.16 15.14
CA ASP A 128 -0.55 -9.62 15.34
C ASP A 128 -1.64 -10.33 14.51
N ALA A 129 -2.87 -9.84 14.56
CA ALA A 129 -3.98 -10.40 13.79
C ALA A 129 -3.79 -10.19 12.27
N LEU A 130 -3.34 -9.00 11.87
CA LEU A 130 -3.09 -8.65 10.46
C LEU A 130 -1.99 -9.50 9.84
N PHE A 131 -0.86 -9.65 10.54
CA PHE A 131 0.29 -10.41 10.02
C PHE A 131 0.08 -11.93 10.14
N ALA A 132 -0.67 -12.43 11.13
CA ALA A 132 -1.11 -13.83 11.18
C ALA A 132 -1.98 -14.14 9.95
N PHE A 133 -2.97 -13.31 9.65
CA PHE A 133 -3.83 -13.44 8.46
C PHE A 133 -3.02 -13.46 7.16
N ALA A 134 -2.05 -12.53 7.03
CA ALA A 134 -1.19 -12.45 5.86
C ALA A 134 -0.27 -13.67 5.71
N ALA A 135 0.29 -14.16 6.82
CA ALA A 135 1.19 -15.31 6.85
C ALA A 135 0.51 -16.62 6.42
N GLU A 136 -0.70 -16.87 6.92
CA GLU A 136 -1.51 -18.04 6.52
C GLU A 136 -1.72 -18.10 5.00
N ARG A 137 -1.77 -16.96 4.33
CA ARG A 137 -2.00 -16.80 2.88
C ARG A 137 -0.73 -16.54 2.10
N ARG A 138 0.42 -16.46 2.78
CA ARG A 138 1.73 -16.06 2.20
C ARG A 138 1.63 -14.76 1.40
N ALA A 139 0.78 -13.86 1.87
CA ALA A 139 0.52 -12.59 1.20
C ALA A 139 1.70 -11.62 1.37
N VAL A 140 1.92 -10.79 0.35
CA VAL A 140 2.75 -9.60 0.47
C VAL A 140 1.92 -8.51 1.12
N VAL A 141 2.52 -7.75 2.03
CA VAL A 141 1.86 -6.62 2.70
C VAL A 141 2.59 -5.34 2.34
N LEU A 142 1.90 -4.42 1.69
CA LEU A 142 2.34 -3.04 1.53
C LEU A 142 1.70 -2.20 2.63
N VAL A 143 2.51 -1.53 3.44
CA VAL A 143 2.01 -0.73 4.55
C VAL A 143 2.56 0.68 4.54
N HIS A 144 1.68 1.67 4.77
CA HIS A 144 2.12 3.04 5.06
C HIS A 144 3.04 3.04 6.29
N SER A 145 4.17 3.73 6.24
CA SER A 145 5.13 3.76 7.33
C SER A 145 5.77 5.13 7.54
N GLY A 146 6.14 5.41 8.78
CA GLY A 146 6.87 6.62 9.17
C GLY A 146 6.03 7.67 9.91
N ASP A 147 4.76 7.40 10.17
CA ASP A 147 3.88 8.22 11.01
C ASP A 147 3.65 7.55 12.38
N GLU A 148 2.97 8.24 13.30
CA GLU A 148 2.84 7.85 14.71
C GLU A 148 2.22 6.46 14.90
N ASN A 149 1.25 6.07 14.07
CA ASN A 149 0.59 4.76 14.15
C ASN A 149 1.34 3.64 13.40
N SER A 150 2.44 3.95 12.74
CA SER A 150 3.13 3.07 11.82
C SER A 150 4.63 3.35 11.74
N LEU A 151 5.28 3.50 12.88
CA LEU A 151 6.73 3.67 12.90
C LEU A 151 7.43 2.43 12.31
N PRO A 152 8.50 2.59 11.53
CA PRO A 152 9.19 1.46 10.88
C PRO A 152 9.61 0.35 11.85
N GLU A 153 10.04 0.70 13.05
CA GLU A 153 10.43 -0.24 14.11
C GLU A 153 9.26 -1.06 14.67
N ASP A 154 8.03 -0.54 14.61
CA ASP A 154 6.84 -1.22 15.12
C ASP A 154 6.47 -2.46 14.28
N PHE A 155 6.96 -2.52 13.04
CA PHE A 155 6.74 -3.68 12.16
C PHE A 155 7.70 -4.83 12.42
N LEU A 156 8.85 -4.55 13.04
CA LEU A 156 9.91 -5.55 13.25
C LEU A 156 9.43 -6.79 14.05
N PRO A 157 8.71 -6.65 15.17
CA PRO A 157 8.21 -7.81 15.92
C PRO A 157 7.33 -8.74 15.09
N PHE A 158 6.52 -8.18 14.19
CA PHE A 158 5.63 -8.95 13.32
C PHE A 158 6.40 -9.60 12.17
N ALA A 159 7.32 -8.88 11.54
CA ALA A 159 8.20 -9.45 10.52
C ALA A 159 9.01 -10.65 11.05
N GLU A 160 9.51 -10.57 12.29
CA GLU A 160 10.24 -11.67 12.95
C GLU A 160 9.33 -12.85 13.31
N ARG A 161 8.09 -12.59 13.73
CA ARG A 161 7.13 -13.62 14.15
C ARG A 161 6.49 -14.34 12.96
N TYR A 162 6.29 -13.64 11.85
CA TYR A 162 5.60 -14.13 10.66
C TYR A 162 6.49 -14.10 9.42
N PRO A 163 7.55 -14.93 9.36
CA PRO A 163 8.56 -14.87 8.29
C PRO A 163 8.02 -15.26 6.91
N GLU A 164 6.85 -15.87 6.83
CA GLU A 164 6.16 -16.19 5.57
C GLU A 164 5.57 -14.95 4.89
N THR A 165 5.36 -13.87 5.64
CA THR A 165 4.85 -12.59 5.12
C THR A 165 6.01 -11.72 4.66
N ARG A 166 5.91 -11.19 3.45
CA ARG A 166 6.80 -10.14 2.95
C ARG A 166 6.18 -8.79 3.20
N VAL A 167 6.91 -7.91 3.86
CA VAL A 167 6.42 -6.58 4.27
C VAL A 167 7.17 -5.50 3.51
N ILE A 168 6.46 -4.65 2.81
CA ILE A 168 7.00 -3.47 2.14
C ILE A 168 6.59 -2.24 2.94
N LEU A 169 7.56 -1.58 3.59
CA LEU A 169 7.38 -0.28 4.21
C LEU A 169 7.31 0.78 3.12
N ALA A 170 6.19 1.45 3.00
CA ALA A 170 5.97 2.42 1.94
C ALA A 170 6.85 3.68 2.10
N HIS A 171 7.23 4.25 0.95
CA HIS A 171 7.89 5.55 0.74
C HIS A 171 9.12 5.82 1.62
N LEU A 172 10.27 5.35 1.21
CA LEU A 172 11.57 5.54 1.87
C LEU A 172 11.82 7.02 2.23
N GLY A 173 11.94 7.29 3.53
CA GLY A 173 12.21 8.64 4.04
C GLY A 173 11.05 9.64 3.94
N ASN A 174 9.83 9.22 3.64
CA ASN A 174 8.68 10.10 3.40
C ASN A 174 7.49 9.82 4.35
N GLY A 175 7.73 9.48 5.57
CA GLY A 175 6.69 9.45 6.62
C GLY A 175 6.61 10.80 7.33
N GLY A 176 5.49 11.10 8.00
CA GLY A 176 5.13 12.34 8.66
C GLY A 176 6.23 13.30 9.10
N GLY A 177 7.11 12.87 9.95
CA GLY A 177 8.23 13.68 10.44
C GLY A 177 9.58 13.40 9.77
N ALA A 178 9.67 12.45 8.83
CA ALA A 178 10.94 11.98 8.29
C ALA A 178 11.63 13.00 7.37
N ALA A 179 10.87 13.84 6.67
CA ALA A 179 11.38 14.91 5.80
C ALA A 179 12.48 14.44 4.82
N GLY A 180 12.37 13.23 4.30
CA GLY A 180 13.33 12.61 3.40
C GLY A 180 14.44 11.79 4.10
N ASP A 181 14.45 11.70 5.43
CA ASP A 181 15.42 10.89 6.17
C ASP A 181 15.01 9.41 6.22
N PRO A 182 15.73 8.48 5.56
CA PRO A 182 15.42 7.06 5.56
C PRO A 182 15.88 6.30 6.79
N THR A 183 16.52 6.97 7.78
CA THR A 183 17.27 6.31 8.84
C THR A 183 16.46 5.31 9.63
N THR A 184 15.20 5.61 9.96
CA THR A 184 14.34 4.71 10.76
C THR A 184 13.97 3.44 9.98
N GLN A 185 13.60 3.55 8.71
CA GLN A 185 13.31 2.40 7.85
C GLN A 185 14.56 1.55 7.61
N VAL A 186 15.70 2.18 7.34
CA VAL A 186 16.99 1.47 7.18
C VAL A 186 17.34 0.69 8.44
N ARG A 187 17.19 1.28 9.64
CA ARG A 187 17.44 0.59 10.91
C ARG A 187 16.50 -0.61 11.11
N ALA A 188 15.21 -0.45 10.83
CA ALA A 188 14.25 -1.55 10.93
C ALA A 188 14.64 -2.71 10.00
N ILE A 189 15.00 -2.43 8.74
CA ILE A 189 15.44 -3.45 7.78
C ILE A 189 16.74 -4.13 8.24
N GLN A 190 17.72 -3.36 8.73
CA GLN A 190 18.99 -3.91 9.23
C GLN A 190 18.82 -4.77 10.48
N ALA A 191 17.83 -4.46 11.32
CA ALA A 191 17.51 -5.23 12.51
C ALA A 191 16.72 -6.51 12.21
N SER A 192 16.08 -6.61 11.05
CA SER A 192 15.34 -7.81 10.64
C SER A 192 16.28 -8.98 10.38
N THR A 193 16.03 -10.11 11.05
CA THR A 193 16.81 -11.34 10.90
C THR A 193 16.22 -12.29 9.85
N LYS A 194 14.98 -12.09 9.45
CA LYS A 194 14.26 -12.99 8.51
C LYS A 194 14.40 -12.57 7.04
N GLY A 195 14.84 -11.33 6.79
CA GLY A 195 15.03 -10.83 5.42
C GLY A 195 13.72 -10.68 4.63
N ASN A 196 12.61 -10.48 5.33
CA ASN A 196 11.26 -10.33 4.78
C ASN A 196 10.70 -8.91 4.93
N LEU A 197 11.52 -7.96 5.36
CA LEU A 197 11.19 -6.53 5.48
C LEU A 197 11.89 -5.76 4.36
N TYR A 198 11.12 -5.05 3.57
CA TYR A 198 11.54 -4.29 2.39
C TYR A 198 11.07 -2.84 2.50
N VAL A 199 11.46 -2.02 1.54
CA VAL A 199 10.99 -0.63 1.38
C VAL A 199 10.77 -0.36 -0.10
N ASP A 200 9.78 0.48 -0.42
CA ASP A 200 9.64 1.08 -1.74
C ASP A 200 10.32 2.46 -1.82
N THR A 201 10.48 3.00 -3.02
CA THR A 201 11.14 4.30 -3.29
C THR A 201 10.25 5.21 -4.11
#